data_4bfdbafa0a05f187fab33bbefe6b551b
#
_entry.id   4bfdbafa0a05f187fab33bbefe6b551b
#
_cell.length_a   1.000
_cell.length_b   1.000
_cell.length_c   1.000
_cell.angle_alpha   90.00
_cell.angle_beta   90.00
_cell.angle_gamma   90.00
#
_symmetry.space_group_name_H-M   'P 1'
#
loop_
_entity.id
_entity.type
_entity.pdbx_description
1 polymer ?
#
loop_
_entity_poly.entity_id
_entity_poly.type
_entity_poly.pdbx_seq_one_letter_code
_entity_poly.pdbx_strand_id
1 'polypeptide(L)'
;MVLAFRSHPALDDFGFAGAARPLGWWTFQAWEYQHWQGTYTTNALLTGLNPLAYGALEYYWLSPLLVLAALVLGAWQLCAALLNPPHRGPATALLLMLVLVQFPSPAEGLYWLTGAWAYLLSGAGALCWGALLARAARTRLPSHFIAAGMLTVVLMGTNYVTAALLVGVLLMILLRSEAGRRTPWLVLTALALACLGVALAAPGNAHRLASVQAPQLASSPHVVLAAVAKAGVAASYALLNWLGNGLLLAGTLLLVPTMGKLAAHPTPALQRLTRSPLLLSAVALGLVMAAFLPTYLMVQLPPPPRLRNVIYLVFVVGWLLSAYAWVAWWVRRQNRALLPLPAYVRLALLAWLPLALATDHNTHLSHAGIGQSYVTVVQAYRDWLSGDAARYDAAQRARYAALRATAAPNVGLPPLPVQPATLFYYDISANSTLWGNQAYARFFNKKAVWVQPAGTKP
;
A
#
# COMPACT_ATOMS: atom_id res chain seq x y z
N MET A 1 -5.25 -9.52 12.38
CA MET A 1 -5.71 -10.84 11.90
C MET A 1 -7.17 -11.12 12.25
N VAL A 2 -7.62 -10.99 13.52
CA VAL A 2 -9.03 -11.26 13.91
C VAL A 2 -10.03 -10.46 13.07
N LEU A 3 -9.75 -9.19 12.80
CA LEU A 3 -10.60 -8.33 11.98
C LEU A 3 -10.74 -8.80 10.52
N ALA A 4 -9.82 -9.59 10.00
CA ALA A 4 -9.94 -10.15 8.64
C ALA A 4 -11.22 -10.97 8.48
N PHE A 5 -11.62 -11.72 9.50
CA PHE A 5 -12.85 -12.52 9.49
C PHE A 5 -14.14 -11.69 9.56
N ARG A 6 -14.01 -10.38 9.77
CA ARG A 6 -15.10 -9.39 9.80
C ARG A 6 -15.08 -8.45 8.59
N SER A 7 -14.20 -8.70 7.61
CA SER A 7 -14.10 -7.91 6.39
C SER A 7 -15.17 -8.27 5.38
N HIS A 8 -15.66 -7.28 4.64
CA HIS A 8 -16.68 -7.43 3.64
C HIS A 8 -16.31 -6.69 2.36
N PRO A 9 -16.72 -7.21 1.17
CA PRO A 9 -16.48 -6.57 -0.11
C PRO A 9 -17.24 -5.26 -0.24
N ALA A 10 -16.68 -4.36 -1.05
CA ALA A 10 -17.26 -3.06 -1.36
C ALA A 10 -17.04 -2.68 -2.83
N LEU A 11 -17.95 -1.92 -3.41
CA LEU A 11 -17.85 -1.25 -4.72
C LEU A 11 -17.21 -2.13 -5.83
N ASP A 12 -15.93 -1.84 -6.14
CA ASP A 12 -15.18 -2.45 -7.24
C ASP A 12 -15.04 -3.97 -7.09
N ASP A 13 -15.06 -4.49 -5.87
CA ASP A 13 -14.97 -5.93 -5.63
C ASP A 13 -16.15 -6.66 -6.30
N PHE A 14 -17.37 -6.11 -6.17
CA PHE A 14 -18.56 -6.59 -6.85
C PHE A 14 -18.54 -6.30 -8.35
N GLY A 15 -17.97 -5.13 -8.73
CA GLY A 15 -17.85 -4.70 -10.11
C GLY A 15 -17.00 -5.66 -10.94
N PHE A 16 -15.79 -5.96 -10.48
CA PHE A 16 -14.88 -6.89 -11.15
C PHE A 16 -15.43 -8.31 -11.19
N ALA A 17 -16.04 -8.78 -10.10
CA ALA A 17 -16.66 -10.09 -10.07
C ALA A 17 -17.83 -10.21 -11.07
N GLY A 18 -18.66 -9.18 -11.16
CA GLY A 18 -19.82 -9.16 -12.07
C GLY A 18 -19.44 -9.04 -13.54
N ALA A 19 -18.40 -8.27 -13.84
CA ALA A 19 -18.00 -8.01 -15.22
C ALA A 19 -17.22 -9.18 -15.86
N ALA A 20 -16.42 -9.91 -15.09
CA ALA A 20 -15.62 -11.02 -15.62
C ALA A 20 -16.47 -12.26 -15.95
N ARG A 21 -17.58 -12.49 -15.26
CA ARG A 21 -18.44 -13.66 -15.45
C ARG A 21 -19.01 -13.83 -16.88
N PRO A 22 -19.64 -12.81 -17.48
CA PRO A 22 -20.25 -12.98 -18.81
C PRO A 22 -19.24 -12.97 -19.95
N LEU A 23 -18.10 -12.28 -19.79
CA LEU A 23 -17.13 -12.09 -20.88
C LEU A 23 -16.05 -13.18 -20.93
N GLY A 24 -15.87 -13.90 -19.84
CA GLY A 24 -14.71 -14.78 -19.65
C GLY A 24 -13.44 -13.97 -19.36
N TRP A 25 -12.47 -14.62 -18.71
CA TRP A 25 -11.32 -13.93 -18.15
C TRP A 25 -10.43 -13.23 -19.19
N TRP A 26 -10.08 -13.91 -20.29
CA TRP A 26 -9.21 -13.34 -21.33
C TRP A 26 -9.86 -12.17 -22.07
N THR A 27 -11.13 -12.33 -22.45
CA THR A 27 -11.89 -11.29 -23.14
C THR A 27 -12.05 -10.05 -22.26
N PHE A 28 -12.26 -10.28 -20.96
CA PHE A 28 -12.35 -9.19 -19.99
C PHE A 28 -11.02 -8.42 -19.86
N GLN A 29 -9.85 -9.10 -19.84
CA GLN A 29 -8.55 -8.41 -19.82
C GLN A 29 -8.36 -7.51 -21.04
N ALA A 30 -8.71 -7.99 -22.23
CA ALA A 30 -8.64 -7.20 -23.45
C ALA A 30 -9.61 -6.01 -23.40
N TRP A 31 -10.83 -6.24 -22.90
CA TRP A 31 -11.83 -5.19 -22.75
C TRP A 31 -11.36 -4.10 -21.76
N GLU A 32 -10.87 -4.46 -20.59
CA GLU A 32 -10.32 -3.53 -19.60
C GLU A 32 -9.19 -2.67 -20.17
N TYR A 33 -8.26 -3.28 -20.89
CA TYR A 33 -7.15 -2.59 -21.53
C TYR A 33 -7.64 -1.55 -22.56
N GLN A 34 -8.65 -1.90 -23.35
CA GLN A 34 -9.20 -1.02 -24.37
C GLN A 34 -10.11 0.09 -23.82
N HIS A 35 -10.86 -0.18 -22.73
CA HIS A 35 -11.95 0.71 -22.32
C HIS A 35 -11.77 1.35 -20.96
N TRP A 36 -10.87 0.85 -20.10
CA TRP A 36 -10.78 1.34 -18.72
C TRP A 36 -9.38 1.67 -18.24
N GLN A 37 -8.44 0.71 -18.20
CA GLN A 37 -7.10 0.94 -17.67
C GLN A 37 -6.07 -0.09 -18.12
N GLY A 38 -4.80 0.36 -18.21
CA GLY A 38 -3.67 -0.49 -18.59
C GLY A 38 -2.99 -1.26 -17.45
N THR A 39 -3.54 -1.28 -16.23
CA THR A 39 -2.95 -1.98 -15.08
C THR A 39 -3.20 -3.50 -15.15
N TYR A 40 -2.58 -4.16 -16.13
CA TYR A 40 -2.86 -5.54 -16.53
C TYR A 40 -2.72 -6.56 -15.39
N THR A 41 -1.74 -6.41 -14.51
CA THR A 41 -1.60 -7.34 -13.37
C THR A 41 -2.73 -7.18 -12.36
N THR A 42 -3.09 -5.94 -12.01
CA THR A 42 -4.22 -5.69 -11.10
C THR A 42 -5.51 -6.23 -11.68
N ASN A 43 -5.80 -5.95 -12.96
CA ASN A 43 -7.00 -6.45 -13.62
C ASN A 43 -7.04 -7.98 -13.62
N ALA A 44 -5.90 -8.63 -13.94
CA ALA A 44 -5.78 -10.09 -13.91
C ALA A 44 -6.05 -10.67 -12.52
N LEU A 45 -5.50 -10.07 -11.46
CA LEU A 45 -5.70 -10.53 -10.09
C LEU A 45 -7.16 -10.32 -9.62
N LEU A 46 -7.72 -9.12 -9.85
CA LEU A 46 -9.07 -8.78 -9.38
C LEU A 46 -10.18 -9.58 -10.07
N THR A 47 -9.92 -10.12 -11.23
CA THR A 47 -10.87 -10.95 -11.96
C THR A 47 -10.60 -12.45 -11.84
N GLY A 48 -9.32 -12.83 -11.73
CA GLY A 48 -8.93 -14.23 -11.69
C GLY A 48 -8.90 -14.83 -10.28
N LEU A 49 -8.61 -14.02 -9.24
CA LEU A 49 -8.45 -14.51 -7.87
C LEU A 49 -9.47 -13.90 -6.89
N ASN A 50 -10.33 -12.98 -7.32
CA ASN A 50 -11.40 -12.44 -6.50
C ASN A 50 -12.42 -13.55 -6.18
N PRO A 51 -12.61 -13.92 -4.90
CA PRO A 51 -13.55 -14.99 -4.54
C PRO A 51 -14.99 -14.70 -4.99
N LEU A 52 -15.37 -13.44 -5.11
CA LEU A 52 -16.71 -13.06 -5.59
C LEU A 52 -16.94 -13.45 -7.05
N ALA A 53 -15.90 -13.51 -7.89
CA ALA A 53 -16.02 -13.96 -9.27
C ALA A 53 -16.51 -15.40 -9.36
N TYR A 54 -16.26 -16.18 -8.33
CA TYR A 54 -16.71 -17.60 -8.20
C TYR A 54 -17.93 -17.76 -7.28
N GLY A 55 -18.56 -16.67 -6.84
CA GLY A 55 -19.68 -16.71 -5.91
C GLY A 55 -19.32 -17.03 -4.46
N ALA A 56 -18.04 -17.12 -4.15
CA ALA A 56 -17.49 -17.57 -2.87
C ALA A 56 -17.32 -16.40 -1.87
N LEU A 57 -18.42 -15.69 -1.59
CA LEU A 57 -18.45 -14.52 -0.70
C LEU A 57 -17.96 -14.86 0.73
N GLU A 58 -18.22 -16.06 1.19
CA GLU A 58 -17.82 -16.58 2.51
C GLU A 58 -16.29 -16.68 2.68
N TYR A 59 -15.52 -16.73 1.59
CA TYR A 59 -14.06 -16.79 1.61
C TYR A 59 -13.38 -15.40 1.44
N TYR A 60 -14.15 -14.32 1.46
CA TYR A 60 -13.59 -12.97 1.29
C TYR A 60 -12.51 -12.63 2.32
N TRP A 61 -12.61 -13.15 3.54
CA TRP A 61 -11.63 -12.99 4.62
C TRP A 61 -10.21 -13.48 4.28
N LEU A 62 -10.05 -14.35 3.28
CA LEU A 62 -8.74 -14.80 2.80
C LEU A 62 -7.94 -13.66 2.17
N SER A 63 -8.61 -12.68 1.53
CA SER A 63 -7.96 -11.57 0.86
C SER A 63 -7.02 -10.77 1.80
N PRO A 64 -7.50 -10.21 2.93
CA PRO A 64 -6.61 -9.49 3.84
C PRO A 64 -5.51 -10.37 4.44
N LEU A 65 -5.76 -11.66 4.67
CA LEU A 65 -4.72 -12.57 5.16
C LEU A 65 -3.62 -12.82 4.12
N LEU A 66 -3.98 -12.98 2.85
CA LEU A 66 -3.01 -13.13 1.76
C LEU A 66 -2.13 -11.88 1.62
N VAL A 67 -2.72 -10.68 1.71
CA VAL A 67 -1.98 -9.42 1.62
C VAL A 67 -1.05 -9.26 2.82
N LEU A 68 -1.49 -9.59 4.04
CA LEU A 68 -0.64 -9.59 5.23
C LEU A 68 0.50 -10.60 5.11
N ALA A 69 0.23 -11.82 4.64
CA ALA A 69 1.26 -12.83 4.41
C ALA A 69 2.29 -12.38 3.37
N ALA A 70 1.84 -11.76 2.28
CA ALA A 70 2.73 -11.18 1.28
C ALA A 70 3.59 -10.05 1.84
N LEU A 71 3.02 -9.18 2.70
CA LEU A 71 3.77 -8.11 3.36
C LEU A 71 4.83 -8.68 4.32
N VAL A 72 4.48 -9.71 5.11
CA VAL A 72 5.42 -10.42 5.98
C VAL A 72 6.54 -11.06 5.15
N LEU A 73 6.19 -11.74 4.06
CA LEU A 73 7.16 -12.35 3.16
C LEU A 73 8.10 -11.30 2.55
N GLY A 74 7.55 -10.19 2.04
CA GLY A 74 8.33 -9.10 1.45
C GLY A 74 9.30 -8.48 2.45
N ALA A 75 8.83 -8.16 3.66
CA ALA A 75 9.66 -7.64 4.73
C ALA A 75 10.77 -8.63 5.14
N TRP A 76 10.42 -9.91 5.28
CA TRP A 76 11.40 -10.97 5.57
C TRP A 76 12.46 -11.10 4.47
N GLN A 77 12.06 -11.14 3.21
CA GLN A 77 12.98 -11.27 2.08
C GLN A 77 13.95 -10.09 2.01
N LEU A 78 13.46 -8.87 2.25
CA LEU A 78 14.29 -7.67 2.27
C LEU A 78 15.30 -7.72 3.44
N CYS A 79 14.84 -8.02 4.65
CA CYS A 79 15.71 -8.15 5.81
C CYS A 79 16.73 -9.29 5.63
N ALA A 80 16.32 -10.43 5.04
CA ALA A 80 17.21 -11.55 4.76
C ALA A 80 18.27 -11.24 3.69
N ALA A 81 18.00 -10.33 2.76
CA ALA A 81 18.97 -9.88 1.77
C ALA A 81 19.98 -8.88 2.32
N LEU A 82 19.57 -8.07 3.31
CA LEU A 82 20.37 -6.98 3.85
C LEU A 82 21.09 -7.33 5.16
N LEU A 83 20.58 -8.27 5.98
CA LEU A 83 21.04 -8.50 7.34
C LEU A 83 21.59 -9.91 7.54
N ASN A 84 22.48 -10.06 8.54
CA ASN A 84 22.95 -11.35 9.01
C ASN A 84 21.83 -12.12 9.75
N PRO A 85 21.90 -13.48 9.79
CA PRO A 85 20.80 -14.33 10.31
C PRO A 85 20.19 -13.91 11.65
N PRO A 86 20.95 -13.59 12.71
CA PRO A 86 20.36 -13.30 14.03
C PRO A 86 19.52 -12.01 14.06
N HIS A 87 19.70 -11.12 13.08
CA HIS A 87 19.00 -9.84 13.03
C HIS A 87 17.78 -9.82 12.10
N ARG A 88 17.56 -10.86 11.29
CA ARG A 88 16.50 -10.89 10.27
C ARG A 88 15.11 -10.88 10.87
N GLY A 89 14.84 -11.77 11.81
CA GLY A 89 13.54 -11.88 12.50
C GLY A 89 13.17 -10.61 13.24
N PRO A 90 14.01 -10.13 14.17
CA PRO A 90 13.75 -8.89 14.89
C PRO A 90 13.55 -7.67 13.97
N ALA A 91 14.37 -7.53 12.92
CA ALA A 91 14.23 -6.42 11.97
C ALA A 91 12.93 -6.51 11.14
N THR A 92 12.53 -7.72 10.75
CA THR A 92 11.25 -7.95 10.06
C THR A 92 10.07 -7.58 10.97
N ALA A 93 10.07 -8.06 12.20
CA ALA A 93 9.02 -7.75 13.18
C ALA A 93 8.93 -6.24 13.44
N LEU A 94 10.07 -5.58 13.59
CA LEU A 94 10.13 -4.13 13.78
C LEU A 94 9.59 -3.37 12.57
N LEU A 95 10.03 -3.71 11.36
CA LEU A 95 9.55 -3.08 10.13
C LEU A 95 8.02 -3.21 10.01
N LEU A 96 7.49 -4.42 10.23
CA LEU A 96 6.05 -4.67 10.20
C LEU A 96 5.32 -3.91 11.30
N MET A 97 5.87 -3.86 12.52
CA MET A 97 5.29 -3.10 13.63
C MET A 97 5.20 -1.62 13.27
N LEU A 98 6.29 -0.99 12.81
CA LEU A 98 6.29 0.43 12.46
C LEU A 98 5.35 0.75 11.29
N VAL A 99 5.25 -0.14 10.30
CA VAL A 99 4.30 0.02 9.19
C VAL A 99 2.86 -0.11 9.68
N LEU A 100 2.52 -1.14 10.46
CA LEU A 100 1.13 -1.42 10.84
C LEU A 100 0.60 -0.53 11.95
N VAL A 101 1.46 -0.06 12.87
CA VAL A 101 1.03 0.79 14.00
C VAL A 101 0.42 2.10 13.52
N GLN A 102 0.99 2.71 12.47
CA GLN A 102 0.54 4.00 11.93
C GLN A 102 0.10 3.86 10.46
N PHE A 103 -0.39 2.71 10.07
CA PHE A 103 -0.81 2.42 8.70
C PHE A 103 -1.90 3.39 8.26
N PRO A 104 -1.73 4.18 7.19
CA PRO A 104 -2.63 5.28 6.86
C PRO A 104 -4.09 4.88 6.72
N SER A 105 -4.41 3.81 5.99
CA SER A 105 -5.79 3.33 5.84
C SER A 105 -5.85 1.81 5.76
N PRO A 106 -6.13 1.10 6.86
CA PRO A 106 -6.33 -0.34 6.83
C PRO A 106 -7.59 -0.74 6.05
N ALA A 107 -8.66 0.04 6.11
CA ALA A 107 -9.88 -0.23 5.35
C ALA A 107 -9.58 -0.34 3.85
N GLU A 108 -8.87 0.63 3.27
CA GLU A 108 -8.56 0.63 1.84
C GLU A 108 -7.32 -0.22 1.47
N GLY A 109 -6.40 -0.45 2.40
CA GLY A 109 -5.13 -1.12 2.10
C GLY A 109 -5.05 -2.57 2.50
N LEU A 110 -5.93 -3.03 3.41
CA LEU A 110 -5.95 -4.42 3.88
C LEU A 110 -7.29 -5.10 3.63
N TYR A 111 -8.39 -4.42 3.96
CA TYR A 111 -9.70 -5.07 4.05
C TYR A 111 -10.56 -4.90 2.79
N TRP A 112 -10.40 -3.84 2.02
CA TRP A 112 -11.00 -3.72 0.71
C TRP A 112 -10.10 -4.38 -0.34
N LEU A 113 -10.55 -5.49 -0.93
CA LEU A 113 -9.76 -6.36 -1.80
C LEU A 113 -9.12 -5.58 -2.97
N THR A 114 -9.91 -4.79 -3.70
CA THR A 114 -9.42 -4.03 -4.86
C THR A 114 -8.29 -3.08 -4.48
N GLY A 115 -8.46 -2.32 -3.39
CA GLY A 115 -7.42 -1.42 -2.90
C GLY A 115 -6.18 -2.16 -2.38
N ALA A 116 -6.39 -3.23 -1.63
CA ALA A 116 -5.30 -4.02 -1.04
C ALA A 116 -4.43 -4.68 -2.12
N TRP A 117 -5.05 -5.26 -3.14
CA TRP A 117 -4.33 -6.00 -4.19
C TRP A 117 -3.67 -5.08 -5.20
N ALA A 118 -4.31 -3.97 -5.56
CA ALA A 118 -3.71 -2.99 -6.47
C ALA A 118 -2.51 -2.26 -5.86
N TYR A 119 -2.51 -2.02 -4.54
CA TYR A 119 -1.53 -1.15 -3.90
C TYR A 119 -0.65 -1.87 -2.88
N LEU A 120 -1.19 -2.40 -1.77
CA LEU A 120 -0.34 -2.97 -0.72
C LEU A 120 0.35 -4.27 -1.15
N LEU A 121 -0.35 -5.12 -1.92
CA LEU A 121 0.27 -6.32 -2.48
C LEU A 121 1.42 -5.96 -3.43
N SER A 122 1.28 -4.87 -4.22
CA SER A 122 2.38 -4.36 -5.05
C SER A 122 3.54 -3.82 -4.20
N GLY A 123 3.24 -3.15 -3.09
CA GLY A 123 4.25 -2.71 -2.12
C GLY A 123 5.02 -3.89 -1.48
N ALA A 124 4.30 -4.95 -1.09
CA ALA A 124 4.91 -6.19 -0.61
C ALA A 124 5.79 -6.85 -1.68
N GLY A 125 5.32 -6.91 -2.92
CA GLY A 125 6.10 -7.36 -4.07
C GLY A 125 7.34 -6.51 -4.31
N ALA A 126 7.25 -5.19 -4.14
CA ALA A 126 8.39 -4.28 -4.27
C ALA A 126 9.47 -4.55 -3.21
N LEU A 127 9.12 -4.96 -1.98
CA LEU A 127 10.09 -5.41 -0.97
C LEU A 127 10.81 -6.69 -1.42
N CYS A 128 10.07 -7.68 -1.95
CA CYS A 128 10.67 -8.90 -2.53
C CYS A 128 11.59 -8.56 -3.70
N TRP A 129 11.17 -7.66 -4.57
CA TRP A 129 11.95 -7.20 -5.71
C TRP A 129 13.23 -6.51 -5.26
N GLY A 130 13.16 -5.61 -4.28
CA GLY A 130 14.35 -4.98 -3.68
C GLY A 130 15.32 -6.00 -3.10
N ALA A 131 14.82 -7.06 -2.47
CA ALA A 131 15.63 -8.18 -1.99
C ALA A 131 16.33 -8.94 -3.13
N LEU A 132 15.64 -9.17 -4.26
CA LEU A 132 16.22 -9.79 -5.44
C LEU A 132 17.31 -8.92 -6.07
N LEU A 133 17.10 -7.60 -6.17
CA LEU A 133 18.12 -6.68 -6.66
C LEU A 133 19.36 -6.68 -5.75
N ALA A 134 19.17 -6.66 -4.42
CA ALA A 134 20.29 -6.73 -3.47
C ALA A 134 21.08 -8.05 -3.60
N ARG A 135 20.38 -9.17 -3.82
CA ARG A 135 21.03 -10.49 -4.09
C ARG A 135 21.73 -10.49 -5.44
N ALA A 136 21.10 -10.00 -6.51
CA ALA A 136 21.67 -9.90 -7.84
C ALA A 136 22.96 -9.05 -7.84
N ALA A 137 22.94 -7.91 -7.16
CA ALA A 137 24.11 -7.06 -6.99
C ALA A 137 25.27 -7.75 -6.24
N ARG A 138 24.96 -8.66 -5.32
CA ARG A 138 25.94 -9.40 -4.52
C ARG A 138 26.49 -10.63 -5.22
N THR A 139 25.60 -11.50 -5.71
CA THR A 139 25.95 -12.83 -6.21
C THR A 139 26.25 -12.88 -7.71
N ARG A 140 25.67 -11.94 -8.47
CA ARG A 140 25.68 -11.86 -9.94
C ARG A 140 25.11 -13.11 -10.63
N LEU A 141 24.37 -13.92 -9.91
CA LEU A 141 23.73 -15.11 -10.48
C LEU A 141 22.64 -14.70 -11.47
N PRO A 142 22.60 -15.24 -12.69
CA PRO A 142 21.55 -14.95 -13.67
C PRO A 142 20.14 -15.22 -13.13
N SER A 143 19.98 -16.24 -12.29
CA SER A 143 18.70 -16.59 -11.67
C SER A 143 18.07 -15.44 -10.86
N HIS A 144 18.89 -14.66 -10.15
CA HIS A 144 18.37 -13.49 -9.42
C HIS A 144 17.92 -12.36 -10.35
N PHE A 145 18.63 -12.15 -11.47
CA PHE A 145 18.22 -11.17 -12.49
C PHE A 145 16.95 -11.63 -13.22
N ILE A 146 16.84 -12.91 -13.55
CA ILE A 146 15.63 -13.48 -14.18
C ILE A 146 14.43 -13.33 -13.22
N ALA A 147 14.58 -13.72 -11.96
CA ALA A 147 13.51 -13.58 -10.96
C ALA A 147 13.13 -12.12 -10.74
N ALA A 148 14.11 -11.19 -10.70
CA ALA A 148 13.84 -9.75 -10.64
C ALA A 148 13.11 -9.26 -11.89
N GLY A 149 13.47 -9.75 -13.08
CA GLY A 149 12.81 -9.43 -14.35
C GLY A 149 11.36 -9.90 -14.38
N MET A 150 11.09 -11.16 -13.99
CA MET A 150 9.72 -11.67 -13.90
C MET A 150 8.87 -10.85 -12.93
N LEU A 151 9.41 -10.53 -11.76
CA LEU A 151 8.69 -9.72 -10.78
C LEU A 151 8.54 -8.26 -11.26
N THR A 152 9.49 -7.72 -12.05
CA THR A 152 9.35 -6.42 -12.71
C THR A 152 8.13 -6.41 -13.63
N VAL A 153 7.96 -7.40 -14.51
CA VAL A 153 6.79 -7.50 -15.39
C VAL A 153 5.50 -7.46 -14.58
N VAL A 154 5.42 -8.23 -13.51
CA VAL A 154 4.24 -8.24 -12.62
C VAL A 154 4.00 -6.88 -11.98
N LEU A 155 5.02 -6.27 -11.39
CA LEU A 155 4.88 -5.02 -10.64
C LEU A 155 4.57 -3.81 -11.53
N MET A 156 5.09 -3.76 -12.75
CA MET A 156 4.79 -2.69 -13.72
C MET A 156 3.31 -2.64 -14.10
N GLY A 157 2.61 -3.77 -14.07
CA GLY A 157 1.18 -3.85 -14.35
C GLY A 157 0.27 -3.67 -13.14
N THR A 158 0.78 -3.32 -11.96
CA THR A 158 -0.06 -3.17 -10.76
C THR A 158 -0.68 -1.78 -10.64
N ASN A 159 0.12 -0.75 -10.44
CA ASN A 159 -0.31 0.64 -10.43
C ASN A 159 0.83 1.56 -10.88
N TYR A 160 0.47 2.67 -11.49
CA TYR A 160 1.42 3.58 -12.16
C TYR A 160 2.43 4.22 -11.20
N VAL A 161 2.04 4.49 -9.95
CA VAL A 161 2.93 5.14 -8.97
C VAL A 161 4.01 4.17 -8.52
N THR A 162 3.63 2.94 -8.14
CA THR A 162 4.62 1.90 -7.79
C THR A 162 5.55 1.65 -8.97
N ALA A 163 5.01 1.50 -10.19
CA ALA A 163 5.82 1.30 -11.40
C ALA A 163 6.83 2.44 -11.61
N ALA A 164 6.40 3.70 -11.51
CA ALA A 164 7.28 4.85 -11.64
C ALA A 164 8.40 4.88 -10.57
N LEU A 165 8.07 4.56 -9.31
CA LEU A 165 9.07 4.47 -8.23
C LEU A 165 10.12 3.39 -8.50
N LEU A 166 9.70 2.21 -8.98
CA LEU A 166 10.62 1.12 -9.32
C LEU A 166 11.52 1.48 -10.50
N VAL A 167 10.99 2.15 -11.53
CA VAL A 167 11.81 2.70 -12.63
C VAL A 167 12.83 3.69 -12.08
N GLY A 168 12.42 4.59 -11.20
CA GLY A 168 13.34 5.54 -10.53
C GLY A 168 14.49 4.84 -9.79
N VAL A 169 14.19 3.76 -9.07
CA VAL A 169 15.20 2.92 -8.38
C VAL A 169 16.15 2.26 -9.39
N LEU A 170 15.63 1.68 -10.48
CA LEU A 170 16.47 1.06 -11.53
C LEU A 170 17.38 2.08 -12.21
N LEU A 171 16.86 3.25 -12.55
CA LEU A 171 17.66 4.33 -13.15
C LEU A 171 18.79 4.74 -12.21
N MET A 172 18.54 4.88 -10.92
CA MET A 172 19.59 5.18 -9.96
C MET A 172 20.64 4.08 -9.87
N ILE A 173 20.24 2.82 -9.85
CA ILE A 173 21.18 1.68 -9.86
C ILE A 173 22.02 1.72 -11.14
N LEU A 174 21.40 1.92 -12.29
CA LEU A 174 22.06 2.00 -13.59
C LEU A 174 23.09 3.13 -13.66
N LEU A 175 22.69 4.34 -13.22
CA LEU A 175 23.59 5.51 -13.22
C LEU A 175 24.81 5.33 -12.30
N ARG A 176 24.68 4.54 -11.23
CA ARG A 176 25.75 4.26 -10.26
C ARG A 176 26.56 3.01 -10.58
N SER A 177 26.14 2.25 -11.56
CA SER A 177 26.83 1.02 -11.95
C SER A 177 28.06 1.35 -12.78
N GLU A 178 29.17 0.68 -12.48
CA GLU A 178 30.41 0.73 -13.27
C GLU A 178 30.13 0.23 -14.70
N ALA A 179 30.84 0.78 -15.69
CA ALA A 179 30.60 0.51 -17.11
C ALA A 179 30.55 -1.00 -17.45
N GLY A 180 31.49 -1.79 -16.94
CA GLY A 180 31.52 -3.25 -17.13
C GLY A 180 30.42 -4.05 -16.43
N ARG A 181 29.55 -3.38 -15.66
CA ARG A 181 28.48 -4.01 -14.85
C ARG A 181 27.09 -3.49 -15.18
N ARG A 182 26.95 -2.64 -16.19
CA ARG A 182 25.70 -1.94 -16.54
C ARG A 182 24.72 -2.80 -17.29
N THR A 183 25.18 -3.74 -18.11
CA THR A 183 24.31 -4.51 -19.04
C THR A 183 23.09 -5.14 -18.38
N PRO A 184 23.19 -5.94 -17.28
CA PRO A 184 21.99 -6.54 -16.69
C PRO A 184 21.04 -5.51 -16.09
N TRP A 185 21.55 -4.39 -15.56
CA TRP A 185 20.71 -3.32 -15.06
C TRP A 185 20.02 -2.53 -16.19
N LEU A 186 20.72 -2.34 -17.31
CA LEU A 186 20.15 -1.75 -18.52
C LEU A 186 19.01 -2.61 -19.05
N VAL A 187 19.19 -3.95 -19.12
CA VAL A 187 18.13 -4.87 -19.55
C VAL A 187 16.91 -4.81 -18.62
N LEU A 188 17.13 -4.83 -17.29
CA LEU A 188 16.01 -4.68 -16.35
C LEU A 188 15.30 -3.31 -16.46
N THR A 189 16.07 -2.24 -16.66
CA THR A 189 15.49 -0.91 -16.84
C THR A 189 14.71 -0.80 -18.14
N ALA A 190 15.24 -1.33 -19.23
CA ALA A 190 14.55 -1.39 -20.53
C ALA A 190 13.27 -2.22 -20.44
N LEU A 191 13.30 -3.36 -19.77
CA LEU A 191 12.12 -4.19 -19.51
C LEU A 191 11.07 -3.42 -18.70
N ALA A 192 11.49 -2.75 -17.62
CA ALA A 192 10.57 -1.95 -16.81
C ALA A 192 9.91 -0.81 -17.60
N LEU A 193 10.71 -0.09 -18.41
CA LEU A 193 10.20 0.98 -19.27
C LEU A 193 9.25 0.45 -20.35
N ALA A 194 9.56 -0.69 -20.96
CA ALA A 194 8.69 -1.33 -21.95
C ALA A 194 7.35 -1.75 -21.33
N CYS A 195 7.36 -2.41 -20.16
CA CYS A 195 6.14 -2.81 -19.45
C CYS A 195 5.32 -1.60 -18.98
N LEU A 196 5.97 -0.57 -18.46
CA LEU A 196 5.29 0.69 -18.10
C LEU A 196 4.71 1.37 -19.36
N GLY A 197 5.46 1.37 -20.48
CA GLY A 197 4.98 1.88 -21.76
C GLY A 197 3.72 1.17 -22.23
N VAL A 198 3.67 -0.16 -22.15
CA VAL A 198 2.47 -0.96 -22.45
C VAL A 198 1.30 -0.53 -21.54
N ALA A 199 1.52 -0.40 -20.23
CA ALA A 199 0.47 0.01 -19.32
C ALA A 199 -0.04 1.44 -19.60
N LEU A 200 0.84 2.38 -19.92
CA LEU A 200 0.46 3.77 -20.21
C LEU A 200 -0.19 3.93 -21.58
N ALA A 201 0.18 3.12 -22.56
CA ALA A 201 -0.36 3.16 -23.92
C ALA A 201 -1.79 2.59 -24.03
N ALA A 202 -2.35 2.03 -22.97
CA ALA A 202 -3.69 1.47 -22.99
C ALA A 202 -4.75 2.52 -23.37
N PRO A 203 -5.55 2.30 -24.42
CA PRO A 203 -6.61 3.24 -24.84
C PRO A 203 -7.61 3.54 -23.71
N GLY A 204 -7.89 2.55 -22.85
CA GLY A 204 -8.76 2.67 -21.69
C GLY A 204 -8.36 3.78 -20.72
N ASN A 205 -7.07 4.13 -20.62
CA ASN A 205 -6.62 5.24 -19.78
C ASN A 205 -7.24 6.58 -20.19
N ALA A 206 -7.35 6.84 -21.50
CA ALA A 206 -7.97 8.05 -22.01
C ALA A 206 -9.49 8.07 -21.74
N HIS A 207 -10.18 6.94 -21.93
CA HIS A 207 -11.60 6.79 -21.60
C HIS A 207 -11.87 7.02 -20.11
N ARG A 208 -11.04 6.44 -19.25
CA ARG A 208 -11.15 6.63 -17.80
C ARG A 208 -10.92 8.08 -17.39
N LEU A 209 -9.91 8.76 -17.92
CA LEU A 209 -9.66 10.17 -17.62
C LEU A 209 -10.84 11.07 -18.06
N ALA A 210 -11.44 10.79 -19.21
CA ALA A 210 -12.63 11.49 -19.67
C ALA A 210 -13.83 11.27 -18.75
N SER A 211 -14.04 10.04 -18.25
CA SER A 211 -15.17 9.68 -17.37
C SER A 211 -15.12 10.34 -16.00
N VAL A 212 -13.93 10.61 -15.45
CA VAL A 212 -13.76 11.28 -14.14
C VAL A 212 -13.75 12.82 -14.28
N GLN A 213 -14.11 13.36 -15.45
CA GLN A 213 -14.09 14.81 -15.73
C GLN A 213 -12.79 15.48 -15.25
N ALA A 214 -11.69 14.73 -15.35
CA ALA A 214 -10.39 15.30 -15.05
C ALA A 214 -10.17 16.51 -15.95
N PRO A 215 -9.86 17.70 -15.41
CA PRO A 215 -9.56 18.86 -16.25
C PRO A 215 -8.52 18.44 -17.27
N GLN A 216 -8.62 18.90 -18.52
CA GLN A 216 -7.62 18.62 -19.58
C GLN A 216 -6.27 19.25 -19.17
N LEU A 217 -5.46 18.46 -18.49
CA LEU A 217 -4.46 18.94 -17.54
C LEU A 217 -3.09 19.15 -18.14
N ALA A 218 -2.79 18.50 -19.23
CA ALA A 218 -1.40 18.40 -19.67
C ALA A 218 -0.93 19.51 -20.62
N SER A 219 -1.77 20.47 -20.97
CA SER A 219 -1.45 21.41 -22.05
C SER A 219 -0.88 22.77 -21.61
N SER A 220 -0.99 23.12 -20.32
CA SER A 220 -0.50 24.41 -19.80
C SER A 220 0.65 24.23 -18.80
N PRO A 221 1.82 24.87 -19.00
CA PRO A 221 2.92 24.86 -18.03
C PRO A 221 2.52 25.32 -16.63
N HIS A 222 1.57 26.25 -16.52
CA HIS A 222 1.07 26.73 -15.22
C HIS A 222 0.35 25.63 -14.44
N VAL A 223 -0.39 24.73 -15.11
CA VAL A 223 -1.08 23.61 -14.47
C VAL A 223 -0.08 22.59 -13.96
N VAL A 224 0.96 22.29 -14.73
CA VAL A 224 2.04 21.38 -14.30
C VAL A 224 2.78 21.95 -13.10
N LEU A 225 3.13 23.24 -13.12
CA LEU A 225 3.79 23.89 -12.00
C LEU A 225 2.92 23.89 -10.73
N ALA A 226 1.63 24.18 -10.88
CA ALA A 226 0.69 24.09 -9.77
C ALA A 226 0.55 22.68 -9.21
N ALA A 227 0.54 21.63 -10.06
CA ALA A 227 0.52 20.25 -9.65
C ALA A 227 1.78 19.86 -8.85
N VAL A 228 2.95 20.29 -9.31
CA VAL A 228 4.24 20.09 -8.62
C VAL A 228 4.22 20.78 -7.25
N ALA A 229 3.78 22.03 -7.19
CA ALA A 229 3.69 22.78 -5.93
C ALA A 229 2.71 22.10 -4.95
N LYS A 230 1.51 21.73 -5.39
CA LYS A 230 0.51 21.03 -4.57
C LYS A 230 1.04 19.66 -4.08
N ALA A 231 1.69 18.90 -4.95
CA ALA A 231 2.31 17.63 -4.59
C ALA A 231 3.41 17.81 -3.54
N GLY A 232 4.26 18.84 -3.70
CA GLY A 232 5.29 19.19 -2.73
C GLY A 232 4.73 19.56 -1.36
N VAL A 233 3.70 20.40 -1.32
CA VAL A 233 3.01 20.77 -0.06
C VAL A 233 2.37 19.55 0.60
N ALA A 234 1.63 18.73 -0.16
CA ALA A 234 0.97 17.55 0.38
C ALA A 234 1.97 16.50 0.89
N ALA A 235 3.06 16.28 0.16
CA ALA A 235 4.14 15.37 0.57
C ALA A 235 4.83 15.89 1.84
N SER A 236 5.12 17.19 1.92
CA SER A 236 5.72 17.81 3.10
C SER A 236 4.81 17.69 4.32
N TYR A 237 3.52 17.93 4.15
CA TYR A 237 2.53 17.74 5.21
C TYR A 237 2.48 16.28 5.70
N ALA A 238 2.45 15.31 4.78
CA ALA A 238 2.48 13.89 5.14
C ALA A 238 3.78 13.52 5.88
N LEU A 239 4.92 13.98 5.39
CA LEU A 239 6.22 13.74 6.03
C LEU A 239 6.29 14.33 7.44
N LEU A 240 5.82 15.56 7.65
CA LEU A 240 5.79 16.18 8.98
C LEU A 240 4.91 15.38 9.95
N ASN A 241 3.74 14.91 9.50
CA ASN A 241 2.88 14.05 10.31
C ASN A 241 3.56 12.72 10.66
N TRP A 242 4.23 12.08 9.70
CA TRP A 242 4.91 10.80 9.94
C TRP A 242 6.17 10.97 10.79
N LEU A 243 6.92 12.04 10.60
CA LEU A 243 8.09 12.37 11.44
C LEU A 243 7.70 12.80 12.84
N GLY A 244 6.53 13.41 13.02
CA GLY A 244 5.97 13.74 14.33
C GLY A 244 5.48 12.54 15.14
N ASN A 245 5.56 11.32 14.57
CA ASN A 245 5.13 10.10 15.26
C ASN A 245 6.10 9.72 16.38
N GLY A 246 5.62 9.79 17.62
CA GLY A 246 6.42 9.50 18.82
C GLY A 246 6.91 8.05 18.87
N LEU A 247 6.14 7.09 18.34
CA LEU A 247 6.54 5.68 18.24
C LEU A 247 7.69 5.49 17.28
N LEU A 248 7.65 6.13 16.11
CA LEU A 248 8.72 6.06 15.12
C LEU A 248 10.02 6.64 15.70
N LEU A 249 9.93 7.82 16.33
CA LEU A 249 11.10 8.51 16.88
C LEU A 249 11.71 7.76 18.07
N ALA A 250 10.89 7.41 19.08
CA ALA A 250 11.37 6.67 20.25
C ALA A 250 11.89 5.28 19.86
N GLY A 251 11.18 4.57 18.98
CA GLY A 251 11.62 3.28 18.46
C GLY A 251 12.96 3.38 17.72
N THR A 252 13.14 4.41 16.88
CA THR A 252 14.41 4.64 16.17
C THR A 252 15.55 4.91 17.15
N LEU A 253 15.35 5.78 18.16
CA LEU A 253 16.37 6.09 19.17
C LEU A 253 16.75 4.85 19.99
N LEU A 254 15.80 4.02 20.37
CA LEU A 254 16.07 2.74 21.07
C LEU A 254 16.89 1.77 20.22
N LEU A 255 16.81 1.87 18.89
CA LEU A 255 17.56 1.02 17.95
C LEU A 255 18.96 1.50 17.68
N VAL A 256 19.31 2.78 17.95
CA VAL A 256 20.61 3.34 17.66
C VAL A 256 21.78 2.49 18.14
N PRO A 257 21.81 1.96 19.39
CA PRO A 257 22.89 1.07 19.84
C PRO A 257 22.96 -0.25 19.04
N THR A 258 21.81 -0.81 18.66
CA THR A 258 21.75 -2.02 17.84
C THR A 258 22.24 -1.76 16.42
N MET A 259 21.86 -0.63 15.83
CA MET A 259 22.38 -0.18 14.54
C MET A 259 23.89 0.02 14.58
N GLY A 260 24.43 0.54 15.70
CA GLY A 260 25.87 0.67 15.92
C GLY A 260 26.61 -0.68 15.92
N LYS A 261 26.04 -1.70 16.61
CA LYS A 261 26.59 -3.06 16.58
C LYS A 261 26.56 -3.68 15.19
N LEU A 262 25.45 -3.50 14.46
CA LEU A 262 25.32 -3.95 13.06
C LEU A 262 26.33 -3.22 12.14
N ALA A 263 26.65 -1.96 12.40
CA ALA A 263 27.57 -1.17 11.62
C ALA A 263 29.03 -1.62 11.79
N ALA A 264 29.36 -2.31 12.90
CA ALA A 264 30.68 -2.91 13.10
C ALA A 264 30.91 -4.13 12.17
N HIS A 265 29.85 -4.90 11.87
CA HIS A 265 29.92 -6.10 11.01
C HIS A 265 28.82 -6.11 9.95
N PRO A 266 28.80 -5.13 9.03
CA PRO A 266 27.75 -4.99 8.03
C PRO A 266 27.86 -6.08 6.95
N THR A 267 26.71 -6.48 6.40
CA THR A 267 26.76 -7.28 5.17
C THR A 267 27.26 -6.42 4.00
N PRO A 268 27.89 -7.02 2.97
CA PRO A 268 28.35 -6.26 1.79
C PRO A 268 27.21 -5.51 1.08
N ALA A 269 26.00 -6.05 1.08
CA ALA A 269 24.83 -5.39 0.50
C ALA A 269 24.45 -4.13 1.27
N LEU A 270 24.36 -4.23 2.59
CA LEU A 270 24.01 -3.11 3.45
C LEU A 270 25.09 -2.03 3.44
N GLN A 271 26.38 -2.43 3.46
CA GLN A 271 27.51 -1.51 3.37
C GLN A 271 27.49 -0.67 2.08
N ARG A 272 27.23 -1.30 0.93
CA ARG A 272 27.15 -0.58 -0.37
C ARG A 272 25.97 0.39 -0.39
N LEU A 273 24.79 -0.07 0.06
CA LEU A 273 23.57 0.72 0.08
C LEU A 273 23.72 1.98 0.97
N THR A 274 24.38 1.82 2.12
CA THR A 274 24.53 2.87 3.14
C THR A 274 25.87 3.62 3.10
N ARG A 275 26.61 3.53 1.99
CA ARG A 275 27.91 4.19 1.84
C ARG A 275 27.82 5.71 1.97
N SER A 276 26.78 6.31 1.41
CA SER A 276 26.53 7.77 1.47
C SER A 276 25.18 8.01 2.15
N PRO A 277 25.16 8.36 3.45
CA PRO A 277 23.92 8.58 4.19
C PRO A 277 23.09 9.74 3.62
N LEU A 278 23.75 10.86 3.26
CA LEU A 278 23.07 12.03 2.70
C LEU A 278 22.31 11.67 1.42
N LEU A 279 22.98 10.95 0.51
CA LEU A 279 22.36 10.59 -0.76
C LEU A 279 21.25 9.56 -0.57
N LEU A 280 21.40 8.58 0.34
CA LEU A 280 20.34 7.62 0.64
C LEU A 280 19.13 8.33 1.23
N SER A 281 19.34 9.27 2.16
CA SER A 281 18.26 10.08 2.74
C SER A 281 17.57 10.96 1.69
N ALA A 282 18.36 11.61 0.82
CA ALA A 282 17.82 12.44 -0.27
C ALA A 282 16.99 11.60 -1.26
N VAL A 283 17.45 10.39 -1.58
CA VAL A 283 16.73 9.46 -2.44
C VAL A 283 15.44 8.96 -1.77
N ALA A 284 15.51 8.55 -0.51
CA ALA A 284 14.32 8.11 0.23
C ALA A 284 13.26 9.22 0.29
N LEU A 285 13.67 10.45 0.60
CA LEU A 285 12.81 11.62 0.60
C LEU A 285 12.26 11.90 -0.81
N GLY A 286 13.13 11.89 -1.83
CA GLY A 286 12.74 12.13 -3.22
C GLY A 286 11.73 11.12 -3.75
N LEU A 287 11.86 9.83 -3.40
CA LEU A 287 10.88 8.80 -3.76
C LEU A 287 9.52 9.06 -3.12
N VAL A 288 9.49 9.43 -1.83
CA VAL A 288 8.24 9.80 -1.16
C VAL A 288 7.61 11.01 -1.83
N MET A 289 8.36 12.08 -2.08
CA MET A 289 7.83 13.28 -2.73
C MET A 289 7.37 13.00 -4.16
N ALA A 290 8.14 12.24 -4.94
CA ALA A 290 7.79 11.86 -6.30
C ALA A 290 6.49 11.03 -6.37
N ALA A 291 6.19 10.24 -5.35
CA ALA A 291 4.99 9.42 -5.31
C ALA A 291 3.69 10.23 -5.18
N PHE A 292 3.74 11.47 -4.70
CA PHE A 292 2.59 12.36 -4.65
C PHE A 292 2.27 13.02 -6.00
N LEU A 293 3.25 13.17 -6.88
CA LEU A 293 3.14 13.93 -8.10
C LEU A 293 2.13 13.36 -9.12
N PRO A 294 2.08 12.05 -9.41
CA PRO A 294 1.21 11.53 -10.47
C PRO A 294 -0.27 11.85 -10.28
N THR A 295 -0.79 11.78 -9.05
CA THR A 295 -2.20 12.06 -8.78
C THR A 295 -2.54 13.54 -8.97
N TYR A 296 -1.65 14.44 -8.61
CA TYR A 296 -1.83 15.86 -8.87
C TYR A 296 -1.71 16.21 -10.35
N LEU A 297 -0.84 15.54 -11.10
CA LEU A 297 -0.74 15.71 -12.54
C LEU A 297 -1.98 15.20 -13.27
N MET A 298 -2.55 14.08 -12.83
CA MET A 298 -3.65 13.43 -13.55
C MET A 298 -5.04 13.94 -13.15
N VAL A 299 -5.28 14.17 -11.86
CA VAL A 299 -6.63 14.48 -11.34
C VAL A 299 -6.66 15.67 -10.39
N GLN A 300 -5.56 16.37 -10.17
CA GLN A 300 -5.42 17.51 -9.24
C GLN A 300 -5.86 17.22 -7.80
N LEU A 301 -5.87 15.97 -7.39
CA LEU A 301 -6.25 15.52 -6.06
C LEU A 301 -5.06 14.86 -5.34
N PRO A 302 -5.06 14.87 -4.00
CA PRO A 302 -4.06 14.16 -3.23
C PRO A 302 -4.14 12.64 -3.48
N PRO A 303 -3.04 11.89 -3.28
CA PRO A 303 -3.07 10.43 -3.34
C PRO A 303 -4.18 9.85 -2.48
N PRO A 304 -5.00 8.92 -3.01
CA PRO A 304 -6.03 8.26 -2.21
C PRO A 304 -5.39 7.47 -1.06
N PRO A 305 -6.11 7.21 0.04
CA PRO A 305 -5.56 6.55 1.23
C PRO A 305 -4.88 5.21 0.94
N ARG A 306 -5.41 4.39 0.02
CA ARG A 306 -4.80 3.14 -0.44
C ARG A 306 -3.40 3.32 -1.03
N LEU A 307 -3.16 4.40 -1.76
CA LEU A 307 -1.85 4.72 -2.31
C LEU A 307 -0.92 5.27 -1.22
N ARG A 308 -1.44 6.08 -0.28
CA ARG A 308 -0.66 6.58 0.87
C ARG A 308 -0.09 5.45 1.72
N ASN A 309 -0.75 4.29 1.80
CA ASN A 309 -0.24 3.09 2.46
C ASN A 309 1.10 2.62 1.85
N VAL A 310 1.21 2.61 0.52
CA VAL A 310 2.45 2.25 -0.18
C VAL A 310 3.51 3.33 0.01
N ILE A 311 3.13 4.60 -0.09
CA ILE A 311 4.06 5.73 0.12
C ILE A 311 4.60 5.68 1.56
N TYR A 312 3.76 5.38 2.54
CA TYR A 312 4.17 5.21 3.92
C TYR A 312 5.12 4.01 4.13
N LEU A 313 4.87 2.89 3.44
CA LEU A 313 5.80 1.75 3.43
C LEU A 313 7.18 2.17 2.89
N VAL A 314 7.22 2.90 1.78
CA VAL A 314 8.47 3.45 1.21
C VAL A 314 9.15 4.40 2.20
N PHE A 315 8.38 5.26 2.87
CA PHE A 315 8.87 6.16 3.92
C PHE A 315 9.52 5.39 5.07
N VAL A 316 8.84 4.39 5.66
CA VAL A 316 9.36 3.64 6.82
C VAL A 316 10.63 2.87 6.45
N VAL A 317 10.67 2.22 5.29
CA VAL A 317 11.88 1.54 4.79
C VAL A 317 13.01 2.54 4.58
N GLY A 318 12.74 3.65 3.89
CA GLY A 318 13.70 4.72 3.64
C GLY A 318 14.22 5.35 4.94
N TRP A 319 13.34 5.58 5.92
CA TRP A 319 13.68 6.10 7.25
C TRP A 319 14.64 5.17 7.98
N LEU A 320 14.32 3.87 8.12
CA LEU A 320 15.16 2.91 8.82
C LEU A 320 16.52 2.74 8.15
N LEU A 321 16.56 2.68 6.82
CA LEU A 321 17.82 2.60 6.08
C LEU A 321 18.65 3.89 6.22
N SER A 322 18.03 5.06 6.22
CA SER A 322 18.70 6.35 6.43
C SER A 322 19.25 6.47 7.84
N ALA A 323 18.44 6.14 8.85
CA ALA A 323 18.88 6.14 10.25
C ALA A 323 20.09 5.23 10.45
N TYR A 324 20.02 4.01 9.92
CA TYR A 324 21.16 3.09 9.95
C TYR A 324 22.39 3.67 9.21
N ALA A 325 22.20 4.27 8.04
CA ALA A 325 23.30 4.82 7.26
C ALA A 325 24.05 5.95 8.00
N TRP A 326 23.31 6.83 8.70
CA TRP A 326 23.90 7.89 9.52
C TRP A 326 24.66 7.32 10.72
N VAL A 327 24.08 6.34 11.40
CA VAL A 327 24.77 5.64 12.51
C VAL A 327 26.04 4.93 12.01
N ALA A 328 25.96 4.21 10.91
CA ALA A 328 27.09 3.51 10.33
C ALA A 328 28.19 4.47 9.82
N TRP A 329 27.80 5.62 9.27
CA TRP A 329 28.75 6.69 8.89
C TRP A 329 29.47 7.24 10.11
N TRP A 330 28.73 7.53 11.18
CA TRP A 330 29.31 8.04 12.42
C TRP A 330 30.28 7.02 13.06
N VAL A 331 29.90 5.73 13.19
CA VAL A 331 30.76 4.66 13.71
C VAL A 331 32.06 4.54 12.92
N ARG A 332 31.96 4.57 11.57
CA ARG A 332 33.15 4.51 10.70
C ARG A 332 34.06 5.74 10.85
N ARG A 333 33.48 6.94 11.01
CA ARG A 333 34.25 8.18 11.13
C ARG A 333 34.98 8.31 12.46
N GLN A 334 34.32 7.89 13.53
CA GLN A 334 34.90 7.98 14.89
C GLN A 334 35.78 6.78 15.24
N ASN A 335 35.73 5.72 14.46
CA ASN A 335 36.38 4.43 14.74
C ASN A 335 36.10 3.94 16.19
N ARG A 336 34.90 4.20 16.68
CA ARG A 336 34.46 3.85 18.04
C ARG A 336 33.08 3.19 18.00
N ALA A 337 32.90 2.15 18.80
CA ALA A 337 31.58 1.58 19.04
C ALA A 337 30.67 2.61 19.72
N LEU A 338 29.40 2.60 19.36
CA LEU A 338 28.40 3.39 20.07
C LEU A 338 28.22 2.81 21.48
N LEU A 339 28.27 3.68 22.47
CA LEU A 339 27.95 3.32 23.84
C LEU A 339 26.47 2.94 23.96
N PRO A 340 26.12 2.02 24.85
CA PRO A 340 24.73 1.75 25.16
C PRO A 340 24.06 3.02 25.70
N LEU A 341 22.77 3.18 25.43
CA LEU A 341 21.99 4.29 25.98
C LEU A 341 22.02 4.21 27.52
N PRO A 342 22.22 5.34 28.22
CA PRO A 342 22.07 5.40 29.65
C PRO A 342 20.73 4.81 30.11
N ALA A 343 20.72 4.15 31.26
CA ALA A 343 19.51 3.45 31.74
C ALA A 343 18.29 4.38 31.83
N TYR A 344 18.50 5.59 32.35
CA TYR A 344 17.42 6.59 32.46
C TYR A 344 16.85 7.02 31.12
N VAL A 345 17.69 7.19 30.06
CA VAL A 345 17.25 7.52 28.70
C VAL A 345 16.45 6.35 28.12
N ARG A 346 16.95 5.13 28.28
CA ARG A 346 16.24 3.93 27.81
C ARG A 346 14.89 3.77 28.49
N LEU A 347 14.80 3.96 29.81
CA LEU A 347 13.54 3.92 30.54
C LEU A 347 12.58 5.02 30.11
N ALA A 348 13.07 6.26 29.91
CA ALA A 348 12.25 7.35 29.41
C ALA A 348 11.68 7.05 28.01
N LEU A 349 12.50 6.53 27.09
CA LEU A 349 12.02 6.13 25.76
C LEU A 349 11.03 4.97 25.81
N LEU A 350 11.25 3.97 26.70
CA LEU A 350 10.31 2.87 26.89
C LEU A 350 8.97 3.35 27.50
N ALA A 351 9.01 4.31 28.42
CA ALA A 351 7.81 4.94 28.98
C ALA A 351 7.08 5.83 27.95
N TRP A 352 7.84 6.40 26.99
CA TRP A 352 7.27 7.19 25.90
C TRP A 352 6.44 6.33 24.92
N LEU A 353 6.79 5.05 24.68
CA LEU A 353 6.07 4.21 23.74
C LEU A 353 4.57 4.05 24.04
N PRO A 354 4.14 3.65 25.26
CA PRO A 354 2.72 3.58 25.58
C PRO A 354 2.05 4.96 25.58
N LEU A 355 2.75 6.03 25.97
CA LEU A 355 2.23 7.39 25.88
C LEU A 355 1.96 7.77 24.40
N ALA A 356 2.90 7.51 23.50
CA ALA A 356 2.74 7.76 22.08
C ALA A 356 1.59 6.93 21.47
N LEU A 357 1.41 5.67 21.89
CA LEU A 357 0.24 4.88 21.47
C LEU A 357 -1.09 5.51 21.90
N ALA A 358 -1.12 6.22 23.03
CA ALA A 358 -2.31 6.86 23.53
C ALA A 358 -2.55 8.28 22.94
N THR A 359 -1.48 8.98 22.58
CA THR A 359 -1.55 10.41 22.17
C THR A 359 -1.33 10.65 20.68
N ASP A 360 -0.61 9.77 19.98
CA ASP A 360 -0.43 9.90 18.54
C ASP A 360 -1.74 9.65 17.80
N HIS A 361 -1.92 10.36 16.70
CA HIS A 361 -3.12 10.28 15.87
C HIS A 361 -2.78 9.91 14.44
N ASN A 362 -3.63 9.10 13.81
CA ASN A 362 -3.58 8.84 12.39
C ASN A 362 -4.64 9.69 11.67
N THR A 363 -4.23 10.82 11.13
CA THR A 363 -5.12 11.76 10.44
C THR A 363 -5.76 11.19 9.16
N HIS A 364 -5.28 10.05 8.67
CA HIS A 364 -5.79 9.40 7.47
C HIS A 364 -6.93 8.41 7.73
N LEU A 365 -7.15 8.00 8.99
CA LEU A 365 -8.26 7.11 9.36
C LEU A 365 -9.61 7.82 9.42
N SER A 366 -9.63 9.16 9.47
CA SER A 366 -10.87 9.89 9.46
C SER A 366 -11.52 9.82 8.07
N HIS A 367 -12.53 8.98 7.93
CA HIS A 367 -13.48 9.05 6.83
C HIS A 367 -14.57 10.04 7.17
N ALA A 368 -14.72 11.10 6.36
CA ALA A 368 -15.92 11.91 6.29
C ALA A 368 -16.62 12.20 7.65
N GLY A 369 -15.91 12.74 8.64
CA GLY A 369 -16.49 13.14 9.92
C GLY A 369 -16.63 12.04 10.97
N ILE A 370 -16.11 10.86 10.75
CA ILE A 370 -16.05 9.81 11.77
C ILE A 370 -14.83 10.09 12.68
N GLY A 371 -15.05 10.86 13.71
CA GLY A 371 -14.28 10.99 14.94
C GLY A 371 -12.76 11.19 14.89
N GLN A 372 -12.16 11.37 16.05
CA GLN A 372 -10.71 11.43 16.22
C GLN A 372 -10.10 10.04 16.00
N SER A 373 -9.13 9.96 15.10
CA SER A 373 -8.48 8.72 14.76
C SER A 373 -7.29 8.49 15.66
N TYR A 374 -7.33 7.44 16.45
CA TYR A 374 -6.15 6.93 17.14
C TYR A 374 -5.13 6.37 16.15
N VAL A 375 -3.93 6.03 16.62
CA VAL A 375 -3.02 5.20 15.81
C VAL A 375 -3.74 3.93 15.36
N THR A 376 -3.40 3.45 14.19
CA THR A 376 -4.15 2.38 13.51
C THR A 376 -4.33 1.12 14.35
N VAL A 377 -3.29 0.71 15.07
CA VAL A 377 -3.37 -0.49 15.92
C VAL A 377 -4.33 -0.28 17.09
N VAL A 378 -4.34 0.90 17.71
CA VAL A 378 -5.26 1.22 18.82
C VAL A 378 -6.69 1.28 18.31
N GLN A 379 -6.93 1.91 17.15
CA GLN A 379 -8.25 1.92 16.51
C GLN A 379 -8.74 0.51 16.17
N ALA A 380 -7.85 -0.36 15.66
CA ALA A 380 -8.19 -1.75 15.37
C ALA A 380 -8.62 -2.54 16.63
N TYR A 381 -7.92 -2.33 17.75
CA TYR A 381 -8.32 -2.92 19.03
C TYR A 381 -9.66 -2.35 19.52
N ARG A 382 -9.90 -1.04 19.36
CA ARG A 382 -11.19 -0.42 19.72
C ARG A 382 -12.33 -1.00 18.90
N ASP A 383 -12.19 -1.06 17.57
CA ASP A 383 -13.22 -1.63 16.68
C ASP A 383 -13.53 -3.08 17.03
N TRP A 384 -12.53 -3.83 17.49
CA TRP A 384 -12.69 -5.23 17.92
C TRP A 384 -13.34 -5.32 19.31
N LEU A 385 -12.78 -4.64 20.32
CA LEU A 385 -13.19 -4.79 21.74
C LEU A 385 -14.51 -4.10 22.06
N SER A 386 -14.87 -3.01 21.36
CA SER A 386 -16.19 -2.36 21.48
C SER A 386 -17.34 -3.20 20.90
N GLY A 387 -17.00 -4.26 20.13
CA GLY A 387 -17.97 -5.05 19.39
C GLY A 387 -18.44 -4.41 18.08
N ASP A 388 -17.90 -3.23 17.67
CA ASP A 388 -18.29 -2.57 16.43
C ASP A 388 -18.01 -3.43 15.20
N ALA A 389 -16.86 -4.08 15.15
CA ALA A 389 -16.53 -5.01 14.09
C ALA A 389 -17.51 -6.20 14.01
N ALA A 390 -17.98 -6.70 15.16
CA ALA A 390 -18.96 -7.80 15.19
C ALA A 390 -20.35 -7.33 14.76
N ARG A 391 -20.78 -6.13 15.18
CA ARG A 391 -22.06 -5.53 14.75
C ARG A 391 -22.08 -5.24 13.26
N TYR A 392 -20.96 -4.72 12.71
CA TYR A 392 -20.80 -4.51 11.28
C TYR A 392 -20.89 -5.82 10.49
N ASP A 393 -20.15 -6.86 10.90
CA ASP A 393 -20.18 -8.18 10.27
C ASP A 393 -21.59 -8.79 10.29
N ALA A 394 -22.27 -8.76 11.46
CA ALA A 394 -23.64 -9.28 11.58
C ALA A 394 -24.62 -8.54 10.66
N ALA A 395 -24.53 -7.20 10.57
CA ALA A 395 -25.38 -6.40 9.69
C ALA A 395 -25.14 -6.72 8.21
N GLN A 396 -23.88 -6.87 7.78
CA GLN A 396 -23.56 -7.24 6.40
C GLN A 396 -24.06 -8.64 6.05
N ARG A 397 -23.84 -9.61 6.94
CA ARG A 397 -24.37 -10.99 6.75
C ARG A 397 -25.89 -11.03 6.67
N ALA A 398 -26.58 -10.24 7.50
CA ALA A 398 -28.03 -10.11 7.46
C ALA A 398 -28.51 -9.54 6.11
N ARG A 399 -27.84 -8.51 5.57
CA ARG A 399 -28.12 -7.98 4.24
C ARG A 399 -27.95 -9.02 3.14
N TYR A 400 -26.87 -9.82 3.17
CA TYR A 400 -26.63 -10.89 2.19
C TYR A 400 -27.70 -11.98 2.28
N ALA A 401 -28.10 -12.36 3.48
CA ALA A 401 -29.15 -13.33 3.70
C ALA A 401 -30.51 -12.82 3.17
N ALA A 402 -30.86 -11.57 3.46
CA ALA A 402 -32.10 -10.95 2.96
C ALA A 402 -32.11 -10.88 1.42
N LEU A 403 -31.01 -10.52 0.78
CA LEU A 403 -30.91 -10.47 -0.68
C LEU A 403 -31.02 -11.85 -1.34
N ARG A 404 -30.50 -12.89 -0.70
CA ARG A 404 -30.60 -14.27 -1.21
C ARG A 404 -31.96 -14.86 -1.00
N ALA A 405 -32.66 -14.53 0.09
CA ALA A 405 -33.95 -15.08 0.45
C ALA A 405 -35.10 -14.48 -0.36
N THR A 406 -35.04 -13.23 -0.80
CA THR A 406 -36.16 -12.59 -1.51
C THR A 406 -36.09 -12.81 -3.02
N ALA A 407 -37.23 -13.08 -3.65
CA ALA A 407 -37.39 -13.09 -5.10
C ALA A 407 -37.61 -11.67 -5.68
N ALA A 408 -37.85 -10.66 -4.85
CA ALA A 408 -38.10 -9.29 -5.30
C ALA A 408 -36.90 -8.75 -6.11
N PRO A 409 -37.14 -8.14 -7.29
CA PRO A 409 -36.09 -7.60 -8.13
C PRO A 409 -35.49 -6.29 -7.58
N ASN A 410 -36.26 -5.57 -6.77
CA ASN A 410 -35.88 -4.27 -6.19
C ASN A 410 -35.89 -4.38 -4.67
N VAL A 411 -34.79 -4.11 -4.01
CA VAL A 411 -34.62 -4.37 -2.57
C VAL A 411 -34.03 -3.16 -1.87
N GLY A 412 -34.76 -2.60 -0.91
CA GLY A 412 -34.25 -1.63 0.04
C GLY A 412 -33.65 -2.33 1.25
N LEU A 413 -32.46 -1.95 1.65
CA LEU A 413 -31.72 -2.50 2.79
C LEU A 413 -31.62 -1.47 3.92
N PRO A 414 -31.61 -1.89 5.19
CA PRO A 414 -31.41 -0.96 6.30
C PRO A 414 -29.97 -0.37 6.25
N PRO A 415 -29.78 0.86 6.78
CA PRO A 415 -28.44 1.43 6.94
C PRO A 415 -27.60 0.56 7.89
N LEU A 416 -26.29 0.61 7.71
CA LEU A 416 -25.36 -0.06 8.63
C LEU A 416 -25.40 0.63 10.00
N PRO A 417 -25.55 -0.12 11.11
CA PRO A 417 -25.65 0.46 12.45
C PRO A 417 -24.34 1.07 12.93
N VAL A 418 -23.21 0.56 12.42
CA VAL A 418 -21.86 1.01 12.75
C VAL A 418 -20.94 0.91 11.53
N GLN A 419 -19.91 1.75 11.51
CA GLN A 419 -18.91 1.84 10.45
C GLN A 419 -17.50 1.83 11.06
N PRO A 420 -16.95 0.65 11.42
CA PRO A 420 -15.64 0.55 12.06
C PRO A 420 -14.55 1.18 11.18
N ALA A 421 -13.80 2.14 11.70
CA ALA A 421 -12.84 2.92 10.92
C ALA A 421 -11.73 2.07 10.27
N THR A 422 -11.41 0.90 10.85
CA THR A 422 -10.40 0.01 10.30
C THR A 422 -10.92 -0.95 9.23
N LEU A 423 -12.24 -1.24 9.20
CA LEU A 423 -12.84 -2.23 8.29
C LEU A 423 -13.70 -1.61 7.21
N PHE A 424 -14.43 -0.54 7.56
CA PHE A 424 -15.40 0.07 6.68
C PHE A 424 -14.71 0.93 5.62
N TYR A 425 -14.96 0.62 4.36
CA TYR A 425 -14.50 1.44 3.24
C TYR A 425 -15.66 2.24 2.65
N TYR A 426 -16.69 1.56 2.18
CA TYR A 426 -17.82 2.19 1.50
C TYR A 426 -19.09 1.35 1.63
N ASP A 427 -20.26 1.98 1.59
CA ASP A 427 -21.56 1.33 1.53
C ASP A 427 -22.29 1.66 0.23
N ILE A 428 -23.30 0.89 -0.11
CA ILE A 428 -24.28 1.29 -1.12
C ILE A 428 -25.02 2.54 -0.64
N SER A 429 -25.51 3.35 -1.58
CA SER A 429 -26.21 4.58 -1.28
C SER A 429 -27.75 4.43 -1.35
N ALA A 430 -28.49 5.48 -1.02
CA ALA A 430 -29.92 5.57 -1.24
C ALA A 430 -30.28 5.65 -2.75
N ASN A 431 -29.33 6.06 -3.60
CA ASN A 431 -29.53 6.13 -5.04
C ASN A 431 -29.13 4.81 -5.72
N SER A 432 -30.12 4.00 -6.10
CA SER A 432 -29.91 2.70 -6.75
C SER A 432 -29.26 2.79 -8.14
N THR A 433 -29.23 3.96 -8.77
CA THR A 433 -28.64 4.14 -10.11
C THR A 433 -27.12 4.35 -10.08
N LEU A 434 -26.54 4.57 -8.89
CA LEU A 434 -25.09 4.70 -8.78
C LEU A 434 -24.41 3.38 -9.12
N TRP A 435 -23.26 3.49 -9.76
CA TRP A 435 -22.49 2.35 -10.24
C TRP A 435 -22.25 1.29 -9.16
N GLY A 436 -21.87 1.68 -7.95
CA GLY A 436 -21.63 0.73 -6.84
C GLY A 436 -22.88 -0.03 -6.43
N ASN A 437 -24.06 0.63 -6.40
CA ASN A 437 -25.34 0.00 -6.14
C ASN A 437 -25.72 -1.00 -7.24
N GLN A 438 -25.46 -0.63 -8.51
CA GLN A 438 -25.72 -1.52 -9.65
C GLN A 438 -24.80 -2.74 -9.65
N ALA A 439 -23.52 -2.58 -9.31
CA ALA A 439 -22.56 -3.68 -9.20
C ALA A 439 -23.00 -4.67 -8.09
N TYR A 440 -23.39 -4.14 -6.94
CA TYR A 440 -23.91 -4.91 -5.82
C TYR A 440 -25.21 -5.64 -6.19
N ALA A 441 -26.17 -4.96 -6.84
CA ALA A 441 -27.43 -5.55 -7.29
C ALA A 441 -27.19 -6.71 -8.28
N ARG A 442 -26.34 -6.51 -9.29
CA ARG A 442 -25.97 -7.55 -10.26
C ARG A 442 -25.38 -8.80 -9.61
N PHE A 443 -24.52 -8.61 -8.61
CA PHE A 443 -23.91 -9.75 -7.89
C PHE A 443 -24.98 -10.64 -7.21
N PHE A 444 -26.04 -10.05 -6.67
CA PHE A 444 -27.15 -10.76 -6.02
C PHE A 444 -28.34 -11.05 -6.96
N ASN A 445 -28.17 -10.89 -8.29
CA ASN A 445 -29.23 -11.09 -9.29
C ASN A 445 -30.47 -10.23 -9.04
N LYS A 446 -30.26 -8.94 -8.64
CA LYS A 446 -31.32 -7.95 -8.43
C LYS A 446 -31.27 -6.90 -9.53
N LYS A 447 -32.42 -6.23 -9.80
CA LYS A 447 -32.48 -5.07 -10.70
C LYS A 447 -31.96 -3.80 -10.01
N ALA A 448 -32.37 -3.59 -8.75
CA ALA A 448 -31.94 -2.44 -7.96
C ALA A 448 -31.79 -2.80 -6.49
N VAL A 449 -30.74 -2.26 -5.86
CA VAL A 449 -30.53 -2.32 -4.41
C VAL A 449 -30.13 -0.94 -3.92
N TRP A 450 -30.69 -0.50 -2.79
CA TRP A 450 -30.39 0.80 -2.17
C TRP A 450 -30.49 0.73 -0.65
N VAL A 451 -29.92 1.73 0.04
CA VAL A 451 -30.11 1.90 1.47
C VAL A 451 -31.40 2.70 1.70
N GLN A 452 -32.30 2.17 2.51
CA GLN A 452 -33.51 2.89 2.92
C GLN A 452 -33.14 4.04 3.86
N PRO A 453 -33.83 5.21 3.77
CA PRO A 453 -33.69 6.25 4.78
C PRO A 453 -34.03 5.71 6.17
N ALA A 454 -33.32 6.19 7.21
CA ALA A 454 -33.62 5.82 8.58
C ALA A 454 -35.08 6.21 8.93
N GLY A 455 -35.88 5.22 9.36
CA GLY A 455 -37.28 5.48 9.77
C GLY A 455 -38.35 5.04 8.76
N THR A 456 -38.03 4.60 7.56
CA THR A 456 -38.99 3.91 6.68
C THR A 456 -39.15 2.46 7.13
N LYS A 457 -40.35 2.12 7.66
CA LYS A 457 -40.71 0.70 7.90
C LYS A 457 -40.73 -0.04 6.55
N PRO A 458 -40.31 -1.33 6.54
CA PRO A 458 -40.35 -2.15 5.34
C PRO A 458 -41.79 -2.37 4.82
#